data_9d495fadc884ba3e2780197505e7acf0
#
_entry.id   9d495fadc884ba3e2780197505e7acf0
#
_cell.length_a   1.000
_cell.length_b   1.000
_cell.length_c   1.000
_cell.angle_alpha   90.00
_cell.angle_beta   90.00
_cell.angle_gamma   90.00
#
_symmetry.space_group_name_H-M   'P 1'
#
loop_
_entity.id
_entity.type
_entity.pdbx_description
1 polymer ?
#
loop_
_entity_poly.entity_id
_entity_poly.type
_entity_poly.pdbx_seq_one_letter_code
_entity_poly.pdbx_strand_id
1 'polypeptide(L)'
;MKKLVFASVVALVSTGFVAGPALRAQDQSQITIKDPAEYNAYQMFSTQTDPAGKCAAGESFLEKYPQSVVKGAVLDQMIDCYNGNPDKQLSAASRLLQVEPNSLKAILYSVVIKKQQCGKTSDAATCDEAATLAQKGLQVPKPASMSDDEWKKLTGAAYPIFHSSIALDDALSKKDWKGAQDEYTDELKLYSDDQSKSQGLVDTLQLAQAYSQPGNTQNLPEAVWFYARVWDYAPPAYKAQIEPKLEYYYKKYHGGLDGLDSLKQQAQASTFPPGTFHIDPAKSPAEQIHDLLASTPDLNTLALADKETVLAVGSKDDADRLWALLKDKETQVPGTVISADANTIKVAVTQDAKDSKTPDFIVNLKKPLTDAEQKVIVPGFEFKTQPDAELVGTYDSYQQLPATATTAQSAQIVLRDGEYVPPEKKKAPVHHTTHHPTH
;
A
#
# COMPACT_ATOMS: atom_id res chain seq x y z
N MET A 1 7.35 -11.02 -6.68
CA MET A 1 6.48 -10.60 -5.57
C MET A 1 5.69 -11.81 -5.12
N LYS A 2 5.97 -12.35 -3.92
CA LYS A 2 5.22 -13.50 -3.39
C LYS A 2 3.81 -13.02 -3.07
N LYS A 3 2.80 -13.59 -3.74
CA LYS A 3 1.39 -13.36 -3.44
C LYS A 3 1.14 -13.79 -2.00
N LEU A 4 0.85 -12.83 -1.11
CA LEU A 4 0.31 -13.11 0.21
C LEU A 4 -1.14 -13.58 0.01
N VAL A 5 -1.29 -14.87 -0.21
CA VAL A 5 -2.58 -15.52 -0.12
C VAL A 5 -2.85 -15.70 1.37
N PHE A 6 -3.63 -14.78 1.95
CA PHE A 6 -4.28 -15.07 3.20
C PHE A 6 -5.20 -16.26 2.94
N ALA A 7 -4.85 -17.42 3.48
CA ALA A 7 -5.83 -18.45 3.68
C ALA A 7 -6.88 -17.84 4.63
N SER A 8 -7.94 -17.29 4.06
CA SER A 8 -9.10 -16.83 4.78
C SER A 8 -9.60 -18.05 5.54
N VAL A 9 -9.28 -18.15 6.82
CA VAL A 9 -10.07 -18.92 7.74
C VAL A 9 -11.39 -18.17 7.81
N VAL A 10 -12.24 -18.42 6.83
CA VAL A 10 -13.66 -18.17 6.97
C VAL A 10 -14.06 -19.16 8.06
N ALA A 11 -14.02 -18.69 9.32
CA ALA A 11 -14.91 -19.24 10.31
C ALA A 11 -16.29 -19.02 9.69
N LEU A 12 -16.79 -20.03 8.98
CA LEU A 12 -18.20 -20.17 8.69
C LEU A 12 -18.85 -19.94 10.03
N VAL A 13 -19.43 -18.74 10.22
CA VAL A 13 -20.36 -18.51 11.29
C VAL A 13 -21.52 -19.44 10.97
N SER A 14 -21.39 -20.68 11.43
CA SER A 14 -22.49 -21.60 11.62
C SER A 14 -23.34 -21.07 12.78
N THR A 15 -23.76 -19.82 12.71
CA THR A 15 -24.98 -19.40 13.35
C THR A 15 -26.06 -20.14 12.59
N GLY A 16 -26.31 -21.38 13.03
CA GLY A 16 -27.46 -22.11 12.57
C GLY A 16 -28.66 -21.16 12.65
N PHE A 17 -29.13 -20.75 11.47
CA PHE A 17 -30.46 -20.21 11.33
C PHE A 17 -31.43 -21.35 11.72
N VAL A 18 -31.57 -21.59 12.99
CA VAL A 18 -32.69 -22.37 13.52
C VAL A 18 -33.89 -21.45 13.33
N ALA A 19 -34.37 -21.36 12.11
CA ALA A 19 -35.73 -20.93 11.88
C ALA A 19 -36.59 -22.06 12.46
N GLY A 20 -37.06 -21.86 13.70
CA GLY A 20 -38.02 -22.75 14.32
C GLY A 20 -39.25 -22.88 13.40
N PRO A 21 -39.84 -24.06 13.28
CA PRO A 21 -40.97 -24.32 12.36
C PRO A 21 -42.27 -23.60 12.74
N ALA A 22 -42.25 -22.71 13.73
CA ALA A 22 -43.47 -22.15 14.35
C ALA A 22 -43.94 -20.80 13.79
N LEU A 23 -43.21 -20.12 12.84
CA LEU A 23 -43.57 -18.76 12.41
C LEU A 23 -44.02 -18.65 10.94
N ARG A 24 -44.23 -19.78 10.24
CA ARG A 24 -44.76 -19.77 8.84
C ARG A 24 -46.30 -19.85 8.74
N ALA A 25 -47.04 -19.56 9.81
CA ALA A 25 -48.48 -19.86 9.87
C ALA A 25 -49.41 -18.70 9.49
N GLN A 26 -48.90 -17.53 9.08
CA GLN A 26 -49.81 -16.43 8.70
C GLN A 26 -49.32 -15.77 7.40
N ASP A 27 -50.04 -16.02 6.35
CA ASP A 27 -50.00 -15.38 5.01
C ASP A 27 -49.29 -16.15 3.87
N GLN A 28 -49.25 -17.46 3.90
CA GLN A 28 -49.20 -18.23 2.66
C GLN A 28 -50.65 -18.42 2.20
N SER A 29 -51.04 -17.84 1.06
CA SER A 29 -52.04 -18.45 0.21
C SER A 29 -51.76 -19.94 0.22
N GLN A 30 -52.66 -20.78 0.77
CA GLN A 30 -52.34 -22.17 1.10
C GLN A 30 -51.78 -22.89 -0.15
N ILE A 31 -50.44 -23.05 -0.17
CA ILE A 31 -49.81 -23.91 -1.17
C ILE A 31 -50.26 -25.32 -0.83
N THR A 32 -51.27 -25.78 -1.55
CA THR A 32 -51.85 -27.09 -1.33
C THR A 32 -51.30 -28.08 -2.35
N ILE A 33 -50.56 -29.06 -1.84
CA ILE A 33 -50.17 -30.23 -2.62
C ILE A 33 -51.43 -31.10 -2.81
N LYS A 34 -51.87 -31.24 -4.04
CA LYS A 34 -53.11 -31.96 -4.34
C LYS A 34 -52.95 -33.47 -4.42
N ASP A 35 -51.78 -33.92 -4.86
CA ASP A 35 -51.45 -35.36 -4.93
C ASP A 35 -51.02 -35.91 -3.57
N PRO A 36 -51.74 -36.89 -3.01
CA PRO A 36 -51.39 -37.49 -1.75
C PRO A 36 -50.00 -38.15 -1.70
N ALA A 37 -49.52 -38.69 -2.82
CA ALA A 37 -48.21 -39.31 -2.92
C ALA A 37 -47.10 -38.24 -2.87
N GLU A 38 -47.32 -37.12 -3.56
CA GLU A 38 -46.41 -35.93 -3.50
C GLU A 38 -46.39 -35.33 -2.09
N TYR A 39 -47.57 -35.18 -1.44
CA TYR A 39 -47.68 -34.70 -0.07
C TYR A 39 -46.90 -35.58 0.90
N ASN A 40 -47.06 -36.90 0.83
CA ASN A 40 -46.33 -37.82 1.69
C ASN A 40 -44.80 -37.76 1.46
N ALA A 41 -44.35 -37.67 0.21
CA ALA A 41 -42.95 -37.47 -0.10
C ALA A 41 -42.38 -36.18 0.44
N TYR A 42 -43.16 -35.06 0.36
CA TYR A 42 -42.79 -33.79 0.97
C TYR A 42 -42.74 -33.87 2.51
N GLN A 43 -43.70 -34.55 3.15
CA GLN A 43 -43.67 -34.77 4.58
C GLN A 43 -42.43 -35.58 5.03
N MET A 44 -42.09 -36.65 4.30
CA MET A 44 -40.88 -37.42 4.56
C MET A 44 -39.60 -36.55 4.50
N PHE A 45 -39.53 -35.64 3.52
CA PHE A 45 -38.41 -34.69 3.41
C PHE A 45 -38.42 -33.68 4.56
N SER A 46 -39.58 -33.04 4.82
CA SER A 46 -39.69 -31.93 5.77
C SER A 46 -39.44 -32.34 7.22
N THR A 47 -39.81 -33.56 7.59
CA THR A 47 -39.67 -34.13 8.93
C THR A 47 -38.30 -34.79 9.15
N GLN A 48 -37.48 -34.99 8.10
CA GLN A 48 -36.14 -35.54 8.23
C GLN A 48 -35.23 -34.60 8.99
N THR A 49 -34.61 -35.10 10.06
CA THR A 49 -33.71 -34.34 10.93
C THR A 49 -32.22 -34.59 10.63
N ASP A 50 -31.88 -35.77 10.09
CA ASP A 50 -30.53 -36.06 9.65
C ASP A 50 -30.21 -35.29 8.35
N PRO A 51 -29.15 -34.45 8.31
CA PRO A 51 -28.84 -33.66 7.11
C PRO A 51 -28.63 -34.50 5.84
N ALA A 52 -27.92 -35.61 5.93
CA ALA A 52 -27.66 -36.49 4.77
C ALA A 52 -28.94 -37.15 4.26
N GLY A 53 -29.78 -37.68 5.18
CA GLY A 53 -31.08 -38.21 4.85
C GLY A 53 -32.04 -37.18 4.28
N LYS A 54 -31.99 -35.96 4.81
CA LYS A 54 -32.79 -34.81 4.30
C LYS A 54 -32.38 -34.44 2.88
N CYS A 55 -31.09 -34.31 2.59
CA CYS A 55 -30.61 -34.07 1.24
C CYS A 55 -31.04 -35.16 0.27
N ALA A 56 -30.90 -36.45 0.67
CA ALA A 56 -31.29 -37.58 -0.19
C ALA A 56 -32.82 -37.60 -0.46
N ALA A 57 -33.63 -37.36 0.56
CA ALA A 57 -35.07 -37.24 0.41
C ALA A 57 -35.49 -36.07 -0.47
N GLY A 58 -34.79 -34.91 -0.37
CA GLY A 58 -35.00 -33.73 -1.19
C GLY A 58 -34.68 -33.98 -2.67
N GLU A 59 -33.55 -34.63 -2.99
CA GLU A 59 -33.24 -34.99 -4.38
C GLU A 59 -34.26 -35.97 -4.95
N SER A 60 -34.63 -37.01 -4.20
CA SER A 60 -35.65 -37.97 -4.62
C SER A 60 -37.03 -37.30 -4.86
N PHE A 61 -37.38 -36.33 -4.01
CA PHE A 61 -38.58 -35.53 -4.17
C PHE A 61 -38.56 -34.72 -5.46
N LEU A 62 -37.47 -33.98 -5.72
CA LEU A 62 -37.33 -33.12 -6.89
C LEU A 62 -37.21 -33.91 -8.19
N GLU A 63 -36.64 -35.11 -8.16
CA GLU A 63 -36.64 -36.05 -9.31
C GLU A 63 -38.04 -36.53 -9.65
N LYS A 64 -38.81 -36.91 -8.65
CA LYS A 64 -40.16 -37.48 -8.85
C LYS A 64 -41.20 -36.41 -9.13
N TYR A 65 -41.04 -35.21 -8.54
CA TYR A 65 -42.01 -34.10 -8.64
C TYR A 65 -41.35 -32.79 -9.13
N PRO A 66 -40.79 -32.75 -10.34
CA PRO A 66 -40.02 -31.62 -10.85
C PRO A 66 -40.82 -30.33 -11.04
N GLN A 67 -42.16 -30.45 -11.10
CA GLN A 67 -43.09 -29.32 -11.24
C GLN A 67 -43.86 -29.03 -9.94
N SER A 68 -43.40 -29.54 -8.80
CA SER A 68 -44.06 -29.34 -7.53
C SER A 68 -44.19 -27.86 -7.14
N VAL A 69 -45.31 -27.49 -6.61
CA VAL A 69 -45.58 -26.13 -6.06
C VAL A 69 -44.68 -25.81 -4.86
N VAL A 70 -44.13 -26.81 -4.21
CA VAL A 70 -43.18 -26.66 -3.07
C VAL A 70 -41.73 -26.82 -3.46
N LYS A 71 -41.40 -26.88 -4.78
CA LYS A 71 -40.04 -27.04 -5.28
C LYS A 71 -39.08 -26.00 -4.71
N GLY A 72 -39.50 -24.73 -4.65
CA GLY A 72 -38.69 -23.66 -4.07
C GLY A 72 -38.38 -23.92 -2.59
N ALA A 73 -39.39 -24.30 -1.80
CA ALA A 73 -39.22 -24.59 -0.38
C ALA A 73 -38.30 -25.80 -0.13
N VAL A 74 -38.35 -26.82 -0.99
CA VAL A 74 -37.43 -27.96 -0.90
C VAL A 74 -35.98 -27.51 -1.22
N LEU A 75 -35.76 -26.78 -2.31
CA LEU A 75 -34.44 -26.27 -2.71
C LEU A 75 -33.85 -25.35 -1.66
N ASP A 76 -34.67 -24.48 -1.04
CA ASP A 76 -34.23 -23.58 0.05
C ASP A 76 -33.67 -24.38 1.24
N GLN A 77 -34.35 -25.45 1.66
CA GLN A 77 -33.87 -26.30 2.74
C GLN A 77 -32.65 -27.16 2.33
N MET A 78 -32.53 -27.51 1.05
CA MET A 78 -31.36 -28.25 0.53
C MET A 78 -30.07 -27.45 0.56
N ILE A 79 -30.14 -26.12 0.46
CA ILE A 79 -28.96 -25.26 0.66
C ILE A 79 -28.37 -25.53 2.05
N ASP A 80 -29.23 -25.61 3.08
CA ASP A 80 -28.79 -25.81 4.45
C ASP A 80 -28.28 -27.25 4.69
N CYS A 81 -29.00 -28.25 4.15
CA CYS A 81 -28.60 -29.64 4.34
C CYS A 81 -27.26 -29.99 3.66
N TYR A 82 -26.85 -29.25 2.62
CA TYR A 82 -25.55 -29.39 1.97
C TYR A 82 -24.43 -28.59 2.67
N ASN A 83 -24.66 -28.09 3.88
CA ASN A 83 -23.63 -27.38 4.63
C ASN A 83 -22.32 -28.18 4.69
N GLY A 84 -21.19 -27.50 4.39
CA GLY A 84 -19.89 -28.13 4.28
C GLY A 84 -19.58 -28.75 2.91
N ASN A 85 -20.52 -28.71 1.95
CA ASN A 85 -20.28 -29.10 0.56
C ASN A 85 -20.62 -27.96 -0.41
N PRO A 86 -19.66 -27.06 -0.69
CA PRO A 86 -19.91 -25.84 -1.45
C PRO A 86 -20.45 -26.10 -2.86
N ASP A 87 -20.02 -27.15 -3.54
CA ASP A 87 -20.48 -27.45 -4.89
C ASP A 87 -21.97 -27.84 -4.91
N LYS A 88 -22.40 -28.66 -3.96
CA LYS A 88 -23.82 -29.03 -3.84
C LYS A 88 -24.68 -27.87 -3.32
N GLN A 89 -24.16 -27.05 -2.40
CA GLN A 89 -24.83 -25.83 -1.97
C GLN A 89 -25.04 -24.86 -3.15
N LEU A 90 -24.01 -24.63 -3.95
CA LEU A 90 -24.10 -23.78 -5.14
C LEU A 90 -25.08 -24.35 -6.18
N SER A 91 -25.08 -25.65 -6.37
CA SER A 91 -26.06 -26.32 -7.25
C SER A 91 -27.50 -26.12 -6.77
N ALA A 92 -27.76 -26.34 -5.46
CA ALA A 92 -29.10 -26.14 -4.89
C ALA A 92 -29.52 -24.67 -4.96
N ALA A 93 -28.62 -23.72 -4.65
CA ALA A 93 -28.87 -22.30 -4.76
C ALA A 93 -29.18 -21.89 -6.20
N SER A 94 -28.41 -22.38 -7.18
CA SER A 94 -28.62 -22.08 -8.60
C SER A 94 -29.97 -22.62 -9.10
N ARG A 95 -30.36 -23.81 -8.67
CA ARG A 95 -31.70 -24.39 -8.97
C ARG A 95 -32.83 -23.59 -8.33
N LEU A 96 -32.60 -23.09 -7.10
CA LEU A 96 -33.58 -22.22 -6.42
C LEU A 96 -33.74 -20.89 -7.18
N LEU A 97 -32.65 -20.29 -7.65
CA LEU A 97 -32.72 -19.03 -8.43
C LEU A 97 -33.43 -19.17 -9.77
N GLN A 98 -33.55 -20.39 -10.32
CA GLN A 98 -34.36 -20.65 -11.53
C GLN A 98 -35.87 -20.58 -11.25
N VAL A 99 -36.32 -20.87 -10.04
CA VAL A 99 -37.74 -20.86 -9.66
C VAL A 99 -38.10 -19.64 -8.84
N GLU A 100 -37.16 -19.11 -8.05
CA GLU A 100 -37.29 -17.93 -7.22
C GLU A 100 -36.11 -16.98 -7.47
N PRO A 101 -36.13 -16.19 -8.57
CA PRO A 101 -34.98 -15.37 -8.96
C PRO A 101 -34.54 -14.33 -7.92
N ASN A 102 -35.41 -13.98 -6.98
CA ASN A 102 -35.19 -13.00 -5.94
C ASN A 102 -34.97 -13.64 -4.55
N SER A 103 -34.68 -14.94 -4.47
CA SER A 103 -34.31 -15.58 -3.22
C SER A 103 -32.99 -15.00 -2.68
N LEU A 104 -33.06 -14.10 -1.69
CA LEU A 104 -31.88 -13.45 -1.11
C LEU A 104 -30.93 -14.49 -0.47
N LYS A 105 -31.47 -15.56 0.13
CA LYS A 105 -30.70 -16.67 0.66
C LYS A 105 -29.89 -17.38 -0.41
N ALA A 106 -30.53 -17.74 -1.55
CA ALA A 106 -29.84 -18.39 -2.63
C ALA A 106 -28.75 -17.50 -3.27
N ILE A 107 -29.02 -16.19 -3.41
CA ILE A 107 -28.05 -15.21 -3.85
C ILE A 107 -26.87 -15.16 -2.85
N LEU A 108 -27.15 -15.04 -1.55
CA LEU A 108 -26.11 -14.98 -0.51
C LEU A 108 -25.17 -16.17 -0.56
N TYR A 109 -25.70 -17.40 -0.55
CA TYR A 109 -24.85 -18.60 -0.59
C TYR A 109 -24.06 -18.71 -1.91
N SER A 110 -24.66 -18.34 -3.03
CA SER A 110 -23.96 -18.30 -4.31
C SER A 110 -22.80 -17.29 -4.29
N VAL A 111 -23.03 -16.08 -3.75
CA VAL A 111 -22.00 -15.02 -3.63
C VAL A 111 -20.89 -15.48 -2.71
N VAL A 112 -21.19 -16.02 -1.52
CA VAL A 112 -20.19 -16.52 -0.57
C VAL A 112 -19.24 -17.53 -1.22
N ILE A 113 -19.78 -18.51 -1.92
CA ILE A 113 -18.98 -19.58 -2.55
C ILE A 113 -18.15 -19.01 -3.70
N LYS A 114 -18.76 -18.19 -4.58
CA LYS A 114 -18.07 -17.60 -5.73
C LYS A 114 -17.02 -16.55 -5.30
N LYS A 115 -17.31 -15.72 -4.29
CA LYS A 115 -16.32 -14.79 -3.68
C LYS A 115 -15.10 -15.57 -3.17
N GLN A 116 -15.32 -16.70 -2.49
CA GLN A 116 -14.22 -17.52 -2.00
C GLN A 116 -13.40 -18.15 -3.15
N GLN A 117 -14.04 -18.60 -4.22
CA GLN A 117 -13.37 -19.09 -5.42
C GLN A 117 -12.58 -17.97 -6.12
N CYS A 118 -13.18 -16.80 -6.32
CA CYS A 118 -12.52 -15.60 -6.84
C CYS A 118 -11.27 -15.25 -6.04
N GLY A 119 -11.36 -15.19 -4.71
CA GLY A 119 -10.22 -14.88 -3.84
C GLY A 119 -9.06 -15.88 -3.94
N LYS A 120 -9.38 -17.17 -4.20
CA LYS A 120 -8.36 -18.23 -4.37
C LYS A 120 -7.70 -18.22 -5.74
N THR A 121 -8.47 -18.04 -6.79
CA THR A 121 -8.00 -18.20 -8.18
C THR A 121 -7.67 -16.90 -8.87
N SER A 122 -8.27 -15.80 -8.44
CA SER A 122 -8.29 -14.50 -9.14
C SER A 122 -8.80 -14.63 -10.58
N ASP A 123 -9.69 -15.60 -10.83
CA ASP A 123 -10.33 -15.78 -12.12
C ASP A 123 -11.38 -14.70 -12.36
N ALA A 124 -11.18 -13.88 -13.39
CA ALA A 124 -11.99 -12.70 -13.64
C ALA A 124 -13.48 -13.06 -13.88
N ALA A 125 -13.77 -14.16 -14.55
CA ALA A 125 -15.15 -14.58 -14.80
C ALA A 125 -15.87 -14.95 -13.50
N THR A 126 -15.20 -15.71 -12.62
CA THR A 126 -15.74 -16.09 -11.30
C THR A 126 -15.97 -14.87 -10.41
N CYS A 127 -15.05 -13.89 -10.46
CA CYS A 127 -15.17 -12.65 -9.71
C CYS A 127 -16.38 -11.81 -10.20
N ASP A 128 -16.50 -11.62 -11.50
CA ASP A 128 -17.60 -10.87 -12.13
C ASP A 128 -18.97 -11.55 -11.87
N GLU A 129 -19.05 -12.88 -11.93
CA GLU A 129 -20.27 -13.60 -11.57
C GLU A 129 -20.68 -13.39 -10.11
N ALA A 130 -19.70 -13.39 -9.18
CA ALA A 130 -19.95 -13.14 -7.76
C ALA A 130 -20.46 -11.70 -7.55
N ALA A 131 -19.80 -10.71 -8.19
CA ALA A 131 -20.17 -9.30 -8.11
C ALA A 131 -21.55 -9.02 -8.71
N THR A 132 -21.84 -9.61 -9.89
CA THR A 132 -23.14 -9.48 -10.53
C THR A 132 -24.29 -10.02 -9.67
N LEU A 133 -24.09 -11.18 -9.04
CA LEU A 133 -25.07 -11.73 -8.09
C LEU A 133 -25.20 -10.86 -6.84
N ALA A 134 -24.10 -10.32 -6.34
CA ALA A 134 -24.09 -9.43 -5.19
C ALA A 134 -24.86 -8.13 -5.47
N GLN A 135 -24.62 -7.49 -6.62
CA GLN A 135 -25.37 -6.31 -7.08
C GLN A 135 -26.87 -6.60 -7.18
N LYS A 136 -27.23 -7.75 -7.74
CA LYS A 136 -28.64 -8.20 -7.75
C LYS A 136 -29.18 -8.36 -6.32
N GLY A 137 -28.40 -8.94 -5.43
CA GLY A 137 -28.78 -9.15 -4.02
C GLY A 137 -29.10 -7.86 -3.27
N LEU A 138 -28.31 -6.79 -3.52
CA LEU A 138 -28.55 -5.45 -2.95
C LEU A 138 -29.87 -4.82 -3.43
N GLN A 139 -30.40 -5.26 -4.56
CA GLN A 139 -31.62 -4.73 -5.17
C GLN A 139 -32.87 -5.58 -4.88
N VAL A 140 -32.73 -6.72 -4.21
CA VAL A 140 -33.86 -7.59 -3.88
C VAL A 140 -34.82 -6.86 -2.95
N PRO A 141 -36.11 -6.70 -3.30
CA PRO A 141 -37.09 -6.09 -2.42
C PRO A 141 -37.46 -7.03 -1.26
N LYS A 142 -37.82 -6.44 -0.11
CA LYS A 142 -38.33 -7.22 1.00
C LYS A 142 -39.59 -7.98 0.58
N PRO A 143 -39.67 -9.31 0.76
CA PRO A 143 -40.87 -10.06 0.50
C PRO A 143 -42.00 -9.61 1.45
N ALA A 144 -43.24 -9.52 0.94
CA ALA A 144 -44.39 -9.12 1.73
C ALA A 144 -44.68 -10.09 2.90
N SER A 145 -44.32 -11.36 2.74
CA SER A 145 -44.47 -12.40 3.76
C SER A 145 -43.39 -12.37 4.84
N MET A 146 -42.33 -11.53 4.72
CA MET A 146 -41.23 -11.46 5.68
C MET A 146 -41.41 -10.26 6.59
N SER A 147 -41.27 -10.46 7.92
CA SER A 147 -41.26 -9.37 8.91
C SER A 147 -40.06 -8.43 8.71
N ASP A 148 -40.16 -7.20 9.22
CA ASP A 148 -39.06 -6.23 9.14
C ASP A 148 -37.83 -6.72 9.92
N ASP A 149 -38.01 -7.38 11.04
CA ASP A 149 -36.93 -7.91 11.87
C ASP A 149 -36.19 -9.07 11.17
N GLU A 150 -36.93 -9.99 10.54
CA GLU A 150 -36.33 -11.07 9.74
C GLU A 150 -35.58 -10.52 8.55
N TRP A 151 -36.17 -9.54 7.84
CA TRP A 151 -35.50 -8.87 6.72
C TRP A 151 -34.24 -8.16 7.15
N LYS A 152 -34.29 -7.37 8.23
CA LYS A 152 -33.12 -6.67 8.79
C LYS A 152 -32.04 -7.64 9.21
N LYS A 153 -32.39 -8.78 9.82
CA LYS A 153 -31.43 -9.82 10.19
C LYS A 153 -30.76 -10.43 8.95
N LEU A 154 -31.54 -10.77 7.92
CA LEU A 154 -31.06 -11.38 6.70
C LEU A 154 -30.16 -10.40 5.91
N THR A 155 -30.59 -9.17 5.71
CA THR A 155 -29.82 -8.15 5.00
C THR A 155 -28.59 -7.72 5.76
N GLY A 156 -28.65 -7.64 7.09
CA GLY A 156 -27.50 -7.38 7.96
C GLY A 156 -26.39 -8.43 7.84
N ALA A 157 -26.75 -9.68 7.52
CA ALA A 157 -25.77 -10.73 7.23
C ALA A 157 -25.31 -10.73 5.77
N ALA A 158 -26.19 -10.37 4.82
CA ALA A 158 -25.94 -10.50 3.39
C ALA A 158 -25.21 -9.29 2.79
N TYR A 159 -25.62 -8.07 3.14
CA TYR A 159 -25.14 -6.85 2.48
C TYR A 159 -23.64 -6.60 2.65
N PRO A 160 -23.03 -6.83 3.83
CA PRO A 160 -21.56 -6.73 3.94
C PRO A 160 -20.86 -7.67 2.96
N ILE A 161 -21.36 -8.91 2.82
CA ILE A 161 -20.77 -9.90 1.90
C ILE A 161 -20.95 -9.47 0.44
N PHE A 162 -22.07 -8.84 0.11
CA PHE A 162 -22.31 -8.33 -1.25
C PHE A 162 -21.37 -7.19 -1.60
N HIS A 163 -21.23 -6.17 -0.74
CA HIS A 163 -20.30 -5.08 -0.93
C HIS A 163 -18.86 -5.59 -1.07
N SER A 164 -18.41 -6.45 -0.17
CA SER A 164 -17.05 -7.00 -0.26
C SER A 164 -16.82 -7.93 -1.45
N SER A 165 -17.86 -8.54 -2.02
CA SER A 165 -17.75 -9.30 -3.25
C SER A 165 -17.58 -8.41 -4.48
N ILE A 166 -18.30 -7.30 -4.54
CA ILE A 166 -18.17 -6.28 -5.59
C ILE A 166 -16.78 -5.64 -5.50
N ALA A 167 -16.36 -5.22 -4.30
CA ALA A 167 -15.04 -4.66 -4.06
C ALA A 167 -13.89 -5.58 -4.51
N LEU A 168 -14.04 -6.89 -4.27
CA LEU A 168 -13.03 -7.87 -4.66
C LEU A 168 -12.90 -7.98 -6.18
N ASP A 169 -14.00 -7.94 -6.92
CA ASP A 169 -13.99 -7.94 -8.38
C ASP A 169 -13.39 -6.64 -8.93
N ASP A 170 -13.79 -5.49 -8.38
CA ASP A 170 -13.23 -4.19 -8.74
C ASP A 170 -11.70 -4.17 -8.54
N ALA A 171 -11.20 -4.72 -7.44
CA ALA A 171 -9.77 -4.79 -7.16
C ALA A 171 -9.03 -5.81 -8.02
N LEU A 172 -9.54 -7.05 -8.16
CA LEU A 172 -8.81 -8.15 -8.78
C LEU A 172 -8.98 -8.20 -10.29
N SER A 173 -10.20 -7.99 -10.80
CA SER A 173 -10.51 -8.13 -12.22
C SER A 173 -10.41 -6.81 -12.96
N LYS A 174 -11.14 -5.80 -12.49
CA LYS A 174 -11.28 -4.51 -13.18
C LYS A 174 -10.13 -3.55 -12.92
N LYS A 175 -9.38 -3.73 -11.81
CA LYS A 175 -8.37 -2.78 -11.31
C LYS A 175 -8.95 -1.39 -11.03
N ASP A 176 -10.23 -1.33 -10.74
CA ASP A 176 -10.92 -0.13 -10.28
C ASP A 176 -10.73 0.03 -8.77
N TRP A 177 -9.59 0.63 -8.41
CA TRP A 177 -9.23 0.82 -7.00
C TRP A 177 -10.17 1.78 -6.28
N LYS A 178 -10.77 2.74 -7.00
CA LYS A 178 -11.74 3.67 -6.39
C LYS A 178 -13.05 2.95 -6.10
N GLY A 179 -13.58 2.17 -7.03
CA GLY A 179 -14.75 1.32 -6.81
C GLY A 179 -14.54 0.37 -5.64
N ALA A 180 -13.37 -0.29 -5.58
CA ALA A 180 -13.03 -1.17 -4.47
C ALA A 180 -12.98 -0.44 -3.12
N GLN A 181 -12.44 0.80 -3.07
CA GLN A 181 -12.43 1.63 -1.85
C GLN A 181 -13.86 1.97 -1.38
N ASP A 182 -14.72 2.36 -2.31
CA ASP A 182 -16.09 2.74 -1.98
C ASP A 182 -16.87 1.54 -1.45
N GLU A 183 -16.79 0.41 -2.11
CA GLU A 183 -17.51 -0.81 -1.75
C GLU A 183 -17.03 -1.42 -0.41
N TYR A 184 -15.71 -1.50 -0.15
CA TYR A 184 -15.20 -1.91 1.17
C TYR A 184 -15.55 -0.91 2.26
N THR A 185 -15.61 0.38 1.95
CA THR A 185 -16.06 1.40 2.91
C THR A 185 -17.53 1.21 3.25
N ASP A 186 -18.39 0.95 2.27
CA ASP A 186 -19.82 0.72 2.50
C ASP A 186 -20.06 -0.58 3.27
N GLU A 187 -19.29 -1.65 2.99
CA GLU A 187 -19.29 -2.85 3.83
C GLU A 187 -18.98 -2.54 5.30
N LEU A 188 -17.86 -1.85 5.56
CA LEU A 188 -17.40 -1.58 6.92
C LEU A 188 -18.37 -0.70 7.71
N LYS A 189 -19.14 0.18 7.05
CA LYS A 189 -20.20 0.97 7.67
C LYS A 189 -21.39 0.13 8.16
N LEU A 190 -21.59 -1.06 7.57
CA LEU A 190 -22.67 -1.97 7.98
C LEU A 190 -22.33 -2.80 9.21
N TYR A 191 -21.05 -2.89 9.57
CA TYR A 191 -20.60 -3.63 10.73
C TYR A 191 -20.72 -2.81 12.02
N SER A 192 -21.02 -3.48 13.11
CA SER A 192 -20.76 -2.95 14.45
C SER A 192 -19.24 -2.85 14.68
N ASP A 193 -18.83 -2.10 15.70
CA ASP A 193 -17.41 -1.96 16.04
C ASP A 193 -16.74 -3.32 16.28
N ASP A 194 -17.39 -4.24 17.01
CA ASP A 194 -16.86 -5.59 17.25
C ASP A 194 -16.79 -6.46 15.98
N GLN A 195 -17.75 -6.30 15.07
CA GLN A 195 -17.71 -6.99 13.77
C GLN A 195 -16.59 -6.47 12.88
N SER A 196 -16.34 -5.16 12.89
CA SER A 196 -15.24 -4.56 12.11
C SER A 196 -13.86 -5.04 12.59
N LYS A 197 -13.71 -5.34 13.89
CA LYS A 197 -12.47 -5.88 14.49
C LYS A 197 -12.25 -7.37 14.22
N SER A 198 -13.26 -8.08 13.76
CA SER A 198 -13.24 -9.53 13.54
C SER A 198 -13.61 -9.90 12.11
N GLN A 199 -14.88 -9.84 11.76
CA GLN A 199 -15.39 -10.25 10.44
C GLN A 199 -14.89 -9.34 9.31
N GLY A 200 -14.86 -8.01 9.53
CA GLY A 200 -14.40 -7.01 8.58
C GLY A 200 -12.89 -6.82 8.51
N LEU A 201 -12.11 -7.51 9.35
CA LEU A 201 -10.67 -7.21 9.46
C LEU A 201 -9.90 -7.55 8.17
N VAL A 202 -10.27 -8.63 7.49
CA VAL A 202 -9.66 -9.02 6.21
C VAL A 202 -9.99 -7.98 5.13
N ASP A 203 -11.23 -7.54 5.07
CA ASP A 203 -11.68 -6.57 4.07
C ASP A 203 -11.15 -5.16 4.41
N THR A 204 -10.92 -4.83 5.70
CA THR A 204 -10.14 -3.65 6.12
C THR A 204 -8.71 -3.68 5.56
N LEU A 205 -8.06 -4.85 5.53
CA LEU A 205 -6.73 -5.00 4.91
C LEU A 205 -6.80 -4.79 3.39
N GLN A 206 -7.83 -5.31 2.74
CA GLN A 206 -8.03 -5.09 1.30
C GLN A 206 -8.28 -3.61 0.99
N LEU A 207 -9.03 -2.91 1.86
CA LEU A 207 -9.23 -1.46 1.75
C LEU A 207 -7.90 -0.71 1.88
N ALA A 208 -7.06 -1.04 2.86
CA ALA A 208 -5.73 -0.47 3.00
C ALA A 208 -4.88 -0.69 1.72
N GLN A 209 -4.96 -1.89 1.13
CA GLN A 209 -4.27 -2.22 -0.11
C GLN A 209 -4.80 -1.42 -1.31
N ALA A 210 -6.11 -1.21 -1.39
CA ALA A 210 -6.72 -0.39 -2.45
C ALA A 210 -6.26 1.07 -2.38
N TYR A 211 -6.16 1.65 -1.18
CA TYR A 211 -5.64 3.00 -0.96
C TYR A 211 -4.14 3.13 -1.27
N SER A 212 -3.36 2.06 -1.08
CA SER A 212 -1.90 2.07 -1.24
C SER A 212 -1.40 1.73 -2.64
N GLN A 213 -2.25 1.68 -3.65
CA GLN A 213 -1.85 1.34 -5.03
C GLN A 213 -0.89 2.38 -5.63
N PRO A 214 0.04 1.95 -6.52
CA PRO A 214 0.98 2.86 -7.17
C PRO A 214 0.28 4.00 -7.91
N GLY A 215 0.82 5.19 -7.79
CA GLY A 215 0.24 6.41 -8.39
C GLY A 215 -0.81 7.10 -7.53
N ASN A 216 -1.22 6.51 -6.41
CA ASN A 216 -2.25 7.05 -5.52
C ASN A 216 -1.65 7.56 -4.19
N THR A 217 -0.58 8.37 -4.26
CA THR A 217 0.12 8.87 -3.06
C THR A 217 -0.75 9.78 -2.19
N GLN A 218 -1.79 10.39 -2.76
CA GLN A 218 -2.73 11.26 -2.05
C GLN A 218 -3.58 10.51 -1.02
N ASN A 219 -3.77 9.19 -1.20
CA ASN A 219 -4.56 8.34 -0.33
C ASN A 219 -3.70 7.52 0.66
N LEU A 220 -2.41 7.81 0.77
CA LEU A 220 -1.54 7.11 1.72
C LEU A 220 -1.92 7.32 3.20
N PRO A 221 -2.39 8.49 3.66
CA PRO A 221 -2.90 8.65 5.00
C PRO A 221 -4.01 7.66 5.35
N GLU A 222 -5.00 7.49 4.46
CA GLU A 222 -6.09 6.53 4.63
C GLU A 222 -5.56 5.09 4.61
N ALA A 223 -4.66 4.75 3.68
CA ALA A 223 -4.02 3.44 3.65
C ALA A 223 -3.35 3.10 4.99
N VAL A 224 -2.59 4.06 5.51
CA VAL A 224 -1.85 3.91 6.78
C VAL A 224 -2.81 3.73 7.96
N TRP A 225 -3.93 4.48 7.99
CA TRP A 225 -4.97 4.30 9.01
C TRP A 225 -5.49 2.86 9.04
N PHE A 226 -5.89 2.34 7.88
CA PHE A 226 -6.46 0.99 7.80
C PHE A 226 -5.40 -0.10 8.04
N TYR A 227 -4.15 0.08 7.62
CA TYR A 227 -3.07 -0.83 8.03
C TYR A 227 -2.83 -0.83 9.53
N ALA A 228 -2.86 0.34 10.19
CA ALA A 228 -2.71 0.46 11.64
C ALA A 228 -3.86 -0.26 12.36
N ARG A 229 -5.10 -0.05 11.92
CA ARG A 229 -6.26 -0.75 12.48
C ARG A 229 -6.16 -2.26 12.33
N VAL A 230 -5.75 -2.76 11.17
CA VAL A 230 -5.50 -4.20 10.98
C VAL A 230 -4.40 -4.70 11.89
N TRP A 231 -3.31 -3.95 12.03
CA TRP A 231 -2.21 -4.30 12.94
C TRP A 231 -2.69 -4.41 14.39
N ASP A 232 -3.55 -3.52 14.86
CA ASP A 232 -4.04 -3.53 16.24
C ASP A 232 -4.82 -4.81 16.58
N TYR A 233 -5.67 -5.27 15.67
CA TYR A 233 -6.58 -6.39 15.91
C TYR A 233 -6.15 -7.73 15.32
N ALA A 234 -5.11 -7.74 14.47
CA ALA A 234 -4.61 -8.98 13.89
C ALA A 234 -3.95 -9.90 14.93
N PRO A 235 -4.07 -11.23 14.79
CA PRO A 235 -3.29 -12.16 15.59
C PRO A 235 -1.78 -11.91 15.46
N PRO A 236 -0.95 -12.24 16.48
CA PRO A 236 0.48 -11.91 16.51
C PRO A 236 1.26 -12.35 15.27
N ALA A 237 0.96 -13.53 14.71
CA ALA A 237 1.62 -14.03 13.50
C ALA A 237 1.36 -13.16 12.26
N TYR A 238 0.20 -12.48 12.21
CA TYR A 238 -0.14 -11.57 11.11
C TYR A 238 0.37 -10.16 11.35
N LYS A 239 0.47 -9.70 12.61
CA LYS A 239 1.07 -8.40 12.93
C LYS A 239 2.46 -8.25 12.32
N ALA A 240 3.31 -9.26 12.45
CA ALA A 240 4.65 -9.28 11.86
C ALA A 240 4.66 -9.14 10.32
N GLN A 241 3.57 -9.47 9.65
CA GLN A 241 3.45 -9.30 8.19
C GLN A 241 2.86 -7.93 7.79
N ILE A 242 2.06 -7.34 8.66
CA ILE A 242 1.40 -6.04 8.42
C ILE A 242 2.35 -4.89 8.76
N GLU A 243 3.10 -5.00 9.85
CA GLU A 243 3.95 -3.92 10.38
C GLU A 243 4.95 -3.36 9.35
N PRO A 244 5.69 -4.17 8.57
CA PRO A 244 6.59 -3.63 7.56
C PRO A 244 5.89 -2.81 6.47
N LYS A 245 4.62 -3.14 6.15
CA LYS A 245 3.83 -2.38 5.18
C LYS A 245 3.33 -1.07 5.78
N LEU A 246 2.84 -1.11 7.02
CA LEU A 246 2.43 0.07 7.76
C LEU A 246 3.58 1.07 7.85
N GLU A 247 4.76 0.64 8.30
CA GLU A 247 5.96 1.47 8.40
C GLU A 247 6.42 2.00 7.04
N TYR A 248 6.39 1.15 6.01
CA TYR A 248 6.80 1.56 4.66
C TYR A 248 5.91 2.68 4.12
N TYR A 249 4.58 2.55 4.20
CA TYR A 249 3.68 3.57 3.66
C TYR A 249 3.65 4.83 4.54
N TYR A 250 3.77 4.68 5.86
CA TYR A 250 3.90 5.81 6.76
C TYR A 250 5.18 6.62 6.45
N LYS A 251 6.34 5.96 6.40
CA LYS A 251 7.60 6.59 6.01
C LYS A 251 7.54 7.24 4.63
N LYS A 252 6.92 6.55 3.68
CA LYS A 252 6.79 7.07 2.30
C LYS A 252 6.02 8.39 2.26
N TYR A 253 5.06 8.59 3.14
CA TYR A 253 4.25 9.80 3.20
C TYR A 253 4.86 10.86 4.14
N HIS A 254 5.23 10.45 5.35
CA HIS A 254 5.67 11.34 6.44
C HIS A 254 7.19 11.61 6.46
N GLY A 255 7.97 10.70 5.88
CA GLY A 255 9.44 10.80 5.87
C GLY A 255 10.14 10.09 7.03
N GLY A 256 9.48 9.89 8.16
CA GLY A 256 9.98 9.22 9.37
C GLY A 256 8.99 8.24 9.97
N LEU A 257 9.25 7.76 11.19
CA LEU A 257 8.32 6.92 11.97
C LEU A 257 7.77 7.65 13.21
N ASP A 258 8.18 8.87 13.45
CA ASP A 258 7.66 9.72 14.53
C ASP A 258 6.15 9.92 14.33
N GLY A 259 5.38 9.80 15.42
CA GLY A 259 3.91 9.85 15.38
C GLY A 259 3.20 8.54 15.06
N LEU A 260 3.87 7.51 14.53
CA LEU A 260 3.25 6.24 14.14
C LEU A 260 2.54 5.53 15.30
N ASP A 261 3.11 5.55 16.51
CA ASP A 261 2.48 4.91 17.67
C ASP A 261 1.20 5.67 18.12
N SER A 262 1.19 7.00 17.99
CA SER A 262 -0.03 7.79 18.21
C SER A 262 -1.11 7.46 17.19
N LEU A 263 -0.72 7.26 15.92
CA LEU A 263 -1.64 6.83 14.87
C LEU A 263 -2.25 5.46 15.18
N LYS A 264 -1.44 4.47 15.60
CA LYS A 264 -1.94 3.14 15.99
C LYS A 264 -3.01 3.27 17.08
N GLN A 265 -2.77 4.07 18.13
CA GLN A 265 -3.75 4.31 19.19
C GLN A 265 -5.05 4.94 18.67
N GLN A 266 -4.97 5.90 17.74
CA GLN A 266 -6.14 6.51 17.13
C GLN A 266 -6.93 5.50 16.28
N ALA A 267 -6.24 4.70 15.46
CA ALA A 267 -6.84 3.68 14.61
C ALA A 267 -7.48 2.55 15.43
N GLN A 268 -6.96 2.26 16.62
CA GLN A 268 -7.60 1.33 17.56
C GLN A 268 -8.98 1.83 18.02
N ALA A 269 -9.14 3.12 18.22
CA ALA A 269 -10.37 3.71 18.77
C ALA A 269 -11.53 3.82 17.77
N SER A 270 -11.26 3.82 16.45
CA SER A 270 -12.29 4.05 15.43
C SER A 270 -12.06 3.21 14.17
N THR A 271 -13.13 2.73 13.54
CA THR A 271 -13.05 2.01 12.25
C THR A 271 -12.56 2.92 11.14
N PHE A 272 -13.02 4.16 11.10
CA PHE A 272 -12.66 5.14 10.09
C PHE A 272 -11.85 6.28 10.68
N PRO A 273 -10.98 6.93 9.87
CA PRO A 273 -10.30 8.12 10.31
C PRO A 273 -11.31 9.22 10.66
N PRO A 274 -11.16 9.92 11.79
CA PRO A 274 -12.01 11.06 12.12
C PRO A 274 -11.76 12.21 11.15
N GLY A 275 -12.72 13.13 10.99
CA GLY A 275 -12.58 14.27 10.09
C GLY A 275 -11.41 15.23 10.42
N THR A 276 -10.84 15.11 11.62
CA THR A 276 -9.64 15.84 12.04
C THR A 276 -8.34 15.07 11.81
N PHE A 277 -8.42 13.86 11.26
CA PHE A 277 -7.26 13.02 10.99
C PHE A 277 -6.35 13.68 9.95
N HIS A 278 -5.10 13.81 10.29
CA HIS A 278 -4.07 14.37 9.43
C HIS A 278 -2.72 13.70 9.74
N ILE A 279 -1.95 13.47 8.71
CA ILE A 279 -0.53 13.11 8.78
C ILE A 279 0.20 14.18 7.99
N ASP A 280 1.19 14.83 8.60
CA ASP A 280 2.03 15.78 7.89
C ASP A 280 2.86 15.03 6.82
N PRO A 281 2.90 15.52 5.58
CA PRO A 281 3.75 14.92 4.56
C PRO A 281 5.23 15.14 4.88
N ALA A 282 6.09 14.32 4.28
CA ALA A 282 7.53 14.53 4.32
C ALA A 282 7.87 15.94 3.82
N LYS A 283 8.74 16.63 4.54
CA LYS A 283 9.25 17.92 4.10
C LYS A 283 9.91 17.80 2.73
N SER A 284 9.59 18.70 1.84
CA SER A 284 10.26 18.80 0.54
C SER A 284 11.76 19.08 0.74
N PRO A 285 12.62 18.77 -0.23
CA PRO A 285 14.04 19.10 -0.17
C PRO A 285 14.29 20.59 0.12
N ALA A 286 13.48 21.49 -0.44
CA ALA A 286 13.59 22.93 -0.19
C ALA A 286 13.25 23.30 1.26
N GLU A 287 12.22 22.68 1.86
CA GLU A 287 11.87 22.90 3.28
C GLU A 287 12.95 22.33 4.21
N GLN A 288 13.55 21.18 3.88
CA GLN A 288 14.67 20.63 4.64
C GLN A 288 15.89 21.56 4.61
N ILE A 289 16.18 22.14 3.46
CA ILE A 289 17.25 23.15 3.32
C ILE A 289 16.92 24.41 4.13
N HIS A 290 15.69 24.89 4.08
CA HIS A 290 15.27 26.03 4.89
C HIS A 290 15.50 25.80 6.38
N ASP A 291 15.11 24.62 6.90
CA ASP A 291 15.36 24.23 8.30
C ASP A 291 16.86 24.13 8.65
N LEU A 292 17.65 23.56 7.73
CA LEU A 292 19.11 23.50 7.89
C LEU A 292 19.69 24.91 8.03
N LEU A 293 19.31 25.82 7.16
CA LEU A 293 19.78 27.21 7.21
C LEU A 293 19.28 27.97 8.43
N ALA A 294 18.07 27.68 8.90
CA ALA A 294 17.51 28.27 10.12
C ALA A 294 18.25 27.79 11.37
N SER A 295 18.70 26.52 11.38
CA SER A 295 19.45 25.92 12.50
C SER A 295 20.97 26.17 12.45
N THR A 296 21.49 26.75 11.35
CA THR A 296 22.93 27.04 11.16
C THR A 296 23.16 28.57 11.24
N PRO A 297 23.56 29.09 12.42
CA PRO A 297 23.72 30.56 12.59
C PRO A 297 24.80 31.15 11.69
N ASP A 298 25.89 30.43 11.44
CA ASP A 298 26.97 30.86 10.52
C ASP A 298 27.05 29.90 9.32
N LEU A 299 26.51 30.34 8.19
CA LEU A 299 26.48 29.58 6.95
C LEU A 299 27.87 29.33 6.34
N ASN A 300 28.91 30.07 6.78
CA ASN A 300 30.29 29.81 6.32
C ASN A 300 30.80 28.46 6.84
N THR A 301 30.24 27.96 7.96
CA THR A 301 30.63 26.68 8.57
C THR A 301 30.07 25.45 7.84
N LEU A 302 29.11 25.63 6.94
CA LEU A 302 28.58 24.53 6.13
C LEU A 302 29.72 23.87 5.33
N ALA A 303 29.69 22.54 5.26
CA ALA A 303 30.57 21.78 4.39
C ALA A 303 30.34 22.17 2.90
N LEU A 304 31.36 21.97 2.06
CA LEU A 304 31.26 22.35 0.65
C LEU A 304 30.11 21.62 -0.09
N ALA A 305 29.90 20.33 0.24
CA ALA A 305 28.80 19.54 -0.30
C ALA A 305 27.42 20.07 0.16
N ASP A 306 27.31 20.52 1.43
CA ASP A 306 26.07 21.10 1.93
C ASP A 306 25.77 22.46 1.26
N LYS A 307 26.82 23.25 0.99
CA LYS A 307 26.68 24.51 0.23
C LYS A 307 26.19 24.25 -1.20
N GLU A 308 26.72 23.22 -1.87
CA GLU A 308 26.23 22.80 -3.19
C GLU A 308 24.75 22.39 -3.10
N THR A 309 24.39 21.54 -2.13
CA THR A 309 23.02 21.10 -1.95
C THR A 309 22.04 22.26 -1.70
N VAL A 310 22.42 23.26 -0.89
CA VAL A 310 21.63 24.49 -0.72
C VAL A 310 21.42 25.22 -2.04
N LEU A 311 22.48 25.36 -2.83
CA LEU A 311 22.39 26.02 -4.15
C LEU A 311 21.61 25.17 -5.18
N ALA A 312 21.61 23.86 -5.04
CA ALA A 312 20.93 22.93 -5.93
C ALA A 312 19.41 22.88 -5.73
N VAL A 313 18.98 22.67 -4.46
CA VAL A 313 17.57 22.34 -4.14
C VAL A 313 16.90 23.33 -3.20
N GLY A 314 17.64 24.28 -2.62
CA GLY A 314 17.09 25.35 -1.79
C GLY A 314 16.11 26.22 -2.56
N SER A 315 15.24 26.92 -1.82
CA SER A 315 14.43 27.99 -2.41
C SER A 315 15.35 29.07 -3.03
N LYS A 316 14.79 29.86 -3.96
CA LYS A 316 15.57 30.96 -4.53
C LYS A 316 16.13 31.89 -3.46
N ASP A 317 15.33 32.20 -2.43
CA ASP A 317 15.74 33.10 -1.34
C ASP A 317 16.87 32.48 -0.49
N ASP A 318 16.79 31.19 -0.19
CA ASP A 318 17.82 30.45 0.56
C ASP A 318 19.13 30.34 -0.22
N ALA A 319 19.04 30.01 -1.51
CA ALA A 319 20.20 29.96 -2.40
C ALA A 319 20.85 31.35 -2.57
N ASP A 320 20.08 32.40 -2.81
CA ASP A 320 20.56 33.76 -2.93
C ASP A 320 21.21 34.26 -1.63
N ARG A 321 20.65 33.91 -0.48
CA ARG A 321 21.23 34.23 0.85
C ARG A 321 22.60 33.58 1.04
N LEU A 322 22.74 32.29 0.70
CA LEU A 322 24.02 31.62 0.77
C LEU A 322 25.00 32.18 -0.27
N TRP A 323 24.53 32.38 -1.52
CA TRP A 323 25.37 32.88 -2.61
C TRP A 323 25.99 34.25 -2.32
N ALA A 324 25.22 35.15 -1.70
CA ALA A 324 25.72 36.47 -1.27
C ALA A 324 26.92 36.36 -0.30
N LEU A 325 27.04 35.27 0.44
CA LEU A 325 28.17 35.03 1.34
C LEU A 325 29.37 34.36 0.63
N LEU A 326 29.12 33.64 -0.45
CA LEU A 326 30.16 32.85 -1.17
C LEU A 326 30.81 33.63 -2.30
N LYS A 327 30.04 34.39 -3.05
CA LYS A 327 30.51 35.11 -4.24
C LYS A 327 31.78 35.93 -3.93
N ASP A 328 32.75 35.84 -4.82
CA ASP A 328 34.06 36.49 -4.74
C ASP A 328 34.94 36.05 -3.57
N LYS A 329 34.61 34.97 -2.86
CA LYS A 329 35.45 34.35 -1.84
C LYS A 329 36.20 33.15 -2.37
N GLU A 330 37.43 32.98 -1.87
CA GLU A 330 38.22 31.79 -2.16
C GLU A 330 37.72 30.57 -1.38
N THR A 331 37.83 29.41 -1.99
CA THR A 331 37.49 28.12 -1.37
C THR A 331 38.43 27.02 -1.85
N GLN A 332 38.60 25.99 -1.02
CA GLN A 332 39.19 24.71 -1.43
C GLN A 332 38.11 23.81 -2.03
N VAL A 333 38.47 23.00 -3.01
CA VAL A 333 37.59 22.07 -3.70
C VAL A 333 38.13 20.64 -3.55
N PRO A 334 37.87 19.97 -2.41
CA PRO A 334 38.20 18.57 -2.25
C PRO A 334 37.21 17.72 -3.06
N GLY A 335 37.72 16.74 -3.81
CA GLY A 335 36.86 15.86 -4.60
C GLY A 335 37.59 15.13 -5.70
N THR A 336 36.81 14.38 -6.49
CA THR A 336 37.30 13.53 -7.57
C THR A 336 37.28 14.28 -8.90
N VAL A 337 38.39 14.28 -9.61
CA VAL A 337 38.48 14.84 -10.98
C VAL A 337 37.63 14.01 -11.95
N ILE A 338 36.68 14.64 -12.60
CA ILE A 338 35.88 14.06 -13.69
C ILE A 338 36.56 14.26 -15.04
N SER A 339 37.08 15.47 -15.27
CA SER A 339 37.89 15.79 -16.45
C SER A 339 38.78 17.00 -16.15
N ALA A 340 39.91 17.06 -16.84
CA ALA A 340 40.79 18.22 -16.80
C ALA A 340 41.38 18.47 -18.18
N ASP A 341 41.60 19.75 -18.48
CA ASP A 341 42.39 20.24 -19.61
C ASP A 341 43.38 21.30 -19.09
N ALA A 342 44.14 21.94 -20.00
CA ALA A 342 45.12 22.92 -19.60
C ALA A 342 44.58 24.09 -18.76
N ASN A 343 43.32 24.47 -18.95
CA ASN A 343 42.74 25.70 -18.36
C ASN A 343 41.59 25.44 -17.37
N THR A 344 41.06 24.22 -17.35
CA THR A 344 39.83 23.90 -16.57
C THR A 344 39.94 22.54 -15.90
N ILE A 345 39.58 22.48 -14.63
CA ILE A 345 39.45 21.21 -13.91
C ILE A 345 37.97 21.07 -13.48
N LYS A 346 37.36 19.95 -13.81
CA LYS A 346 35.98 19.61 -13.42
C LYS A 346 36.00 18.54 -12.32
N VAL A 347 35.39 18.83 -11.19
CA VAL A 347 35.49 18.03 -9.97
C VAL A 347 34.09 17.62 -9.52
N ALA A 348 33.96 16.38 -9.05
CA ALA A 348 32.81 15.89 -8.30
C ALA A 348 33.11 15.95 -6.80
N VAL A 349 32.36 16.76 -6.08
CA VAL A 349 32.47 16.96 -4.62
C VAL A 349 31.40 16.15 -3.90
N THR A 350 30.13 16.28 -4.31
CA THR A 350 29.02 15.54 -3.70
C THR A 350 29.06 14.06 -4.08
N GLN A 351 28.40 13.22 -3.27
CA GLN A 351 28.33 11.78 -3.56
C GLN A 351 27.56 11.51 -4.85
N ASP A 352 26.45 12.22 -5.08
CA ASP A 352 25.64 12.08 -6.31
C ASP A 352 26.44 12.47 -7.55
N ALA A 353 27.27 13.51 -7.48
CA ALA A 353 28.19 13.92 -8.56
C ALA A 353 29.24 12.84 -8.86
N LYS A 354 29.79 12.19 -7.82
CA LYS A 354 30.75 11.08 -7.96
C LYS A 354 30.09 9.87 -8.59
N ASP A 355 28.91 9.48 -8.13
CA ASP A 355 28.20 8.30 -8.61
C ASP A 355 27.72 8.47 -10.06
N SER A 356 27.21 9.66 -10.39
CA SER A 356 26.79 10.01 -11.76
C SER A 356 27.92 10.39 -12.71
N LYS A 357 29.14 10.60 -12.20
CA LYS A 357 30.30 11.14 -12.92
C LYS A 357 29.99 12.49 -13.60
N THR A 358 29.14 13.28 -12.98
CA THR A 358 28.76 14.62 -13.43
C THR A 358 29.43 15.64 -12.52
N PRO A 359 30.25 16.58 -13.01
CA PRO A 359 30.92 17.52 -12.14
C PRO A 359 29.95 18.55 -11.57
N ASP A 360 30.00 18.78 -10.28
CA ASP A 360 29.30 19.86 -9.56
C ASP A 360 30.17 21.12 -9.39
N PHE A 361 31.50 21.00 -9.59
CA PHE A 361 32.41 22.14 -9.60
C PHE A 361 33.22 22.20 -10.90
N ILE A 362 33.31 23.42 -11.48
CA ILE A 362 34.13 23.76 -12.64
C ILE A 362 35.12 24.83 -12.18
N VAL A 363 36.41 24.51 -12.19
CA VAL A 363 37.46 25.44 -11.75
C VAL A 363 38.23 25.91 -12.97
N ASN A 364 38.06 27.18 -13.33
CA ASN A 364 38.82 27.86 -14.37
C ASN A 364 40.16 28.37 -13.77
N LEU A 365 41.24 27.85 -14.31
CA LEU A 365 42.57 28.08 -13.75
C LEU A 365 43.13 29.47 -14.12
N LYS A 366 43.78 30.11 -13.17
CA LYS A 366 44.48 31.38 -13.37
C LYS A 366 45.71 31.22 -14.29
N LYS A 367 46.34 30.07 -14.21
CA LYS A 367 47.50 29.68 -15.06
C LYS A 367 47.24 28.29 -15.62
N PRO A 368 47.53 28.05 -16.90
CA PRO A 368 47.39 26.72 -17.47
C PRO A 368 48.27 25.70 -16.75
N LEU A 369 47.76 24.46 -16.63
CA LEU A 369 48.50 23.31 -16.12
C LEU A 369 49.70 23.04 -17.06
N THR A 370 50.87 22.79 -16.51
CA THR A 370 52.01 22.28 -17.22
C THR A 370 51.77 20.86 -17.76
N ASP A 371 52.53 20.43 -18.78
CA ASP A 371 52.45 19.07 -19.32
C ASP A 371 52.68 17.98 -18.27
N ALA A 372 53.47 18.29 -17.22
CA ALA A 372 53.69 17.38 -16.10
C ALA A 372 52.46 17.26 -15.19
N GLU A 373 51.81 18.36 -14.90
CA GLU A 373 50.59 18.41 -14.07
C GLU A 373 49.40 17.77 -14.80
N GLN A 374 49.21 18.00 -16.09
CA GLN A 374 48.20 17.35 -16.90
C GLN A 374 48.30 15.82 -16.92
N LYS A 375 49.50 15.26 -16.75
CA LYS A 375 49.73 13.81 -16.64
C LYS A 375 49.34 13.26 -15.26
N VAL A 376 49.27 14.10 -14.25
CA VAL A 376 48.90 13.73 -12.86
C VAL A 376 47.41 13.94 -12.62
N ILE A 377 46.88 15.08 -13.06
CA ILE A 377 45.51 15.48 -12.84
C ILE A 377 44.62 14.87 -13.94
N VAL A 378 44.33 13.59 -13.81
CA VAL A 378 43.51 12.79 -14.75
C VAL A 378 42.19 12.38 -14.10
N PRO A 379 41.19 11.94 -14.87
CA PRO A 379 39.93 11.40 -14.29
C PRO A 379 40.22 10.36 -13.21
N GLY A 380 39.57 10.56 -12.03
CA GLY A 380 39.80 9.74 -10.85
C GLY A 380 40.87 10.25 -9.88
N PHE A 381 41.62 11.30 -10.23
CA PHE A 381 42.52 11.97 -9.27
C PHE A 381 41.72 12.62 -8.15
N GLU A 382 42.21 12.52 -6.91
CA GLU A 382 41.51 13.04 -5.71
C GLU A 382 42.25 14.28 -5.16
N PHE A 383 41.55 15.41 -5.14
CA PHE A 383 41.97 16.57 -4.36
C PHE A 383 41.54 16.44 -2.88
N LYS A 384 42.46 16.81 -1.98
CA LYS A 384 42.26 16.82 -0.55
C LYS A 384 42.90 18.08 0.04
N THR A 385 42.85 18.20 1.37
CA THR A 385 43.60 19.25 2.08
C THR A 385 45.06 18.84 2.28
N GLN A 386 45.98 19.84 2.44
CA GLN A 386 47.39 19.56 2.75
C GLN A 386 47.55 18.57 3.93
N PRO A 387 48.49 17.64 3.88
CA PRO A 387 49.68 17.62 3.01
C PRO A 387 49.48 17.00 1.63
N ASP A 388 48.28 16.63 1.25
CA ASP A 388 47.95 16.11 -0.09
C ASP A 388 47.84 17.25 -1.13
N ALA A 389 47.47 16.92 -2.36
CA ALA A 389 47.24 17.89 -3.42
C ALA A 389 45.94 18.66 -3.19
N GLU A 390 45.96 19.97 -3.34
CA GLU A 390 44.80 20.84 -3.21
C GLU A 390 44.44 21.49 -4.54
N LEU A 391 43.13 21.82 -4.65
CA LEU A 391 42.60 22.72 -5.66
C LEU A 391 41.86 23.85 -4.96
N VAL A 392 42.22 25.08 -5.30
CA VAL A 392 41.58 26.29 -4.79
C VAL A 392 41.00 27.12 -5.91
N GLY A 393 39.99 27.95 -5.60
CA GLY A 393 39.44 28.89 -6.59
C GLY A 393 38.47 29.86 -5.93
N THR A 394 38.09 30.91 -6.64
CA THR A 394 37.18 31.96 -6.17
C THR A 394 35.81 31.78 -6.79
N TYR A 395 34.76 31.78 -5.97
CA TYR A 395 33.37 31.66 -6.42
C TYR A 395 33.01 32.75 -7.41
N ASP A 396 32.57 32.35 -8.63
CA ASP A 396 32.22 33.24 -9.75
C ASP A 396 30.73 33.22 -10.07
N SER A 397 30.20 32.03 -10.38
CA SER A 397 28.79 31.84 -10.71
C SER A 397 28.30 30.44 -10.33
N TYR A 398 26.97 30.25 -10.27
CA TYR A 398 26.37 28.93 -10.18
C TYR A 398 25.12 28.83 -11.04
N GLN A 399 24.74 27.61 -11.41
CA GLN A 399 23.52 27.28 -12.13
C GLN A 399 22.85 26.07 -11.50
N GLN A 400 21.55 26.18 -11.23
CA GLN A 400 20.75 25.01 -10.85
C GLN A 400 20.48 24.12 -12.06
N LEU A 401 20.74 22.84 -11.93
CA LEU A 401 20.48 21.83 -12.96
C LEU A 401 19.26 21.00 -12.52
N PRO A 402 18.20 20.94 -13.35
CA PRO A 402 17.01 20.16 -13.01
C PRO A 402 17.34 18.67 -12.95
N ALA A 403 16.55 17.94 -12.14
CA ALA A 403 16.61 16.47 -12.13
C ALA A 403 16.30 15.91 -13.52
N THR A 404 17.00 14.83 -13.89
CA THR A 404 16.75 14.06 -15.11
C THR A 404 16.27 12.65 -14.74
N ALA A 405 16.04 11.79 -15.73
CA ALA A 405 15.69 10.39 -15.47
C ALA A 405 16.80 9.60 -14.73
N THR A 406 18.05 10.09 -14.79
CA THR A 406 19.23 9.39 -14.25
C THR A 406 20.05 10.20 -13.24
N THR A 407 19.76 11.49 -13.06
CA THR A 407 20.48 12.37 -12.13
C THR A 407 19.50 13.13 -11.23
N ALA A 408 19.84 13.27 -9.95
CA ALA A 408 19.13 14.16 -9.04
C ALA A 408 19.30 15.64 -9.45
N GLN A 409 18.47 16.53 -8.91
CA GLN A 409 18.67 17.97 -9.03
C GLN A 409 20.01 18.33 -8.38
N SER A 410 20.83 19.17 -9.05
CA SER A 410 22.17 19.54 -8.60
C SER A 410 22.46 21.00 -8.90
N ALA A 411 23.57 21.51 -8.39
CA ALA A 411 24.11 22.79 -8.79
C ALA A 411 25.46 22.60 -9.51
N GLN A 412 25.68 23.37 -10.56
CA GLN A 412 26.98 23.51 -11.15
C GLN A 412 27.60 24.82 -10.71
N ILE A 413 28.67 24.75 -9.93
CA ILE A 413 29.37 25.89 -9.36
C ILE A 413 30.63 26.17 -10.18
N VAL A 414 30.79 27.39 -10.66
CA VAL A 414 31.97 27.82 -11.41
C VAL A 414 32.85 28.65 -10.49
N LEU A 415 34.13 28.27 -10.46
CA LEU A 415 35.17 29.03 -9.77
C LEU A 415 36.14 29.63 -10.81
N ARG A 416 36.59 30.85 -10.57
CA ARG A 416 37.64 31.55 -11.33
C ARG A 416 38.93 31.60 -10.53
N ASP A 417 40.00 32.00 -11.18
CA ASP A 417 41.31 32.17 -10.58
C ASP A 417 41.83 30.91 -9.88
N GLY A 418 41.48 29.72 -10.45
CA GLY A 418 41.83 28.44 -9.87
C GLY A 418 43.33 28.20 -9.81
N GLU A 419 43.80 27.54 -8.74
CA GLU A 419 45.20 27.17 -8.56
C GLU A 419 45.30 25.72 -8.07
N TYR A 420 46.16 24.95 -8.72
CA TYR A 420 46.58 23.64 -8.26
C TYR A 420 47.77 23.79 -7.32
N VAL A 421 47.65 23.32 -6.09
CA VAL A 421 48.71 23.31 -5.08
C VAL A 421 49.21 21.86 -4.94
N PRO A 422 50.45 21.55 -5.37
CA PRO A 422 50.97 20.20 -5.29
C PRO A 422 51.18 19.75 -3.83
N PRO A 423 51.21 18.43 -3.57
CA PRO A 423 51.38 17.90 -2.23
C PRO A 423 52.70 18.36 -1.61
N GLU A 424 52.71 18.58 -0.30
CA GLU A 424 53.92 18.92 0.43
C GLU A 424 54.98 17.81 0.32
N LYS A 425 56.20 18.20 -0.03
CA LYS A 425 57.31 17.24 -0.05
C LYS A 425 57.62 16.76 1.36
N LYS A 426 57.46 15.47 1.64
CA LYS A 426 57.90 14.88 2.92
C LYS A 426 59.40 15.16 3.08
N LYS A 427 59.78 15.88 4.17
CA LYS A 427 61.20 16.05 4.52
C LYS A 427 61.80 14.65 4.75
N ALA A 428 62.85 14.32 3.99
CA ALA A 428 63.58 13.07 4.18
C ALA A 428 64.04 12.96 5.62
N PRO A 429 63.93 11.80 6.30
CA PRO A 429 64.41 11.63 7.65
C PRO A 429 65.91 11.96 7.69
N VAL A 430 66.32 12.89 8.56
CA VAL A 430 67.71 13.22 8.79
C VAL A 430 68.32 12.00 9.47
N HIS A 431 69.13 11.24 8.75
CA HIS A 431 69.98 10.20 9.34
C HIS A 431 71.05 10.87 10.22
N HIS A 432 70.81 10.92 11.55
CA HIS A 432 71.89 11.17 12.50
C HIS A 432 72.82 9.94 12.50
N THR A 433 73.95 10.04 11.83
CA THR A 433 75.09 9.14 11.98
C THR A 433 75.71 9.41 13.37
N THR A 434 75.37 8.58 14.33
CA THR A 434 76.06 8.52 15.62
C THR A 434 77.46 7.94 15.38
N HIS A 435 78.48 8.79 15.35
CA HIS A 435 79.86 8.36 15.50
C HIS A 435 80.07 7.85 16.95
N HIS A 436 80.27 6.55 17.08
CA HIS A 436 80.83 5.99 18.30
C HIS A 436 82.35 6.24 18.30
N PRO A 437 82.92 6.88 19.36
CA PRO A 437 84.36 6.85 19.52
C PRO A 437 84.76 5.51 20.10
N THR A 438 85.70 4.82 19.47
CA THR A 438 86.46 3.69 19.98
C THR A 438 87.45 4.17 20.98
N HIS A 439 87.37 3.64 22.22
CA HIS A 439 88.50 3.42 23.13
C HIS A 439 88.39 2.05 23.78
#